data_8c446dc2db3ed7e747e680cbb0b81c84
#
_entry.id   8c446dc2db3ed7e747e680cbb0b81c84
#
_cell.length_a   1.000
_cell.length_b   1.000
_cell.length_c   1.000
_cell.angle_alpha   90.00
_cell.angle_beta   90.00
_cell.angle_gamma   90.00
#
_symmetry.space_group_name_H-M   'P 1'
#
loop_
_entity.id
_entity.type
_entity.pdbx_description
1 polymer ?
#
loop_
_entity_poly.entity_id
_entity_poly.type
_entity_poly.pdbx_seq_one_letter_code
_entity_poly.pdbx_strand_id
1 'polypeptide(L)'
;MKNNIEETIGKYLPILMILPLAGLAELASLYSIQALLPKLSEVYNIPLNQVGMILSAEVGFLALAMLFSGTLSDRFGRKPIIFYSLLAGGILTLLCATASSWPMLVVYRALLGIAVSGITAAVTVYISEEVSPALAGIVTGYFIFGNSLGSMSGRVFATLMMEHVSIDTIFFIFGGVLIAMALAVKLFLPTSRQFVPTPSLQLGAVLKGGLEHFKNIRVSLCFVIGFILFGSFTSIFNFLAFYLHRPPYELSYTWIGLIPVSFSLTFFLAPYAARVALNIGSMNALSMLIICMMVGAFLTLIAPSLWVFISGIVLLSVAFFSAHSTVLAWVSSRSPNAKGQATSFYLLCYYSGGAVMGYLNGYLFSWQGWNAIAVSCLMMLGIGLFICRFIFAKYEKKLQIKTQSVQESF
;
A
#
# COMPACT_ATOMS: atom_id res chain seq x y z
N MET A 1 13.60 -24.11 -28.61
CA MET A 1 12.99 -23.66 -27.34
C MET A 1 13.67 -22.41 -26.78
N LYS A 2 15.00 -22.32 -26.67
CA LYS A 2 15.71 -21.11 -26.23
C LYS A 2 15.42 -19.86 -27.08
N ASN A 3 15.51 -19.95 -28.40
CA ASN A 3 15.27 -18.83 -29.33
C ASN A 3 13.83 -18.27 -29.22
N ASN A 4 12.83 -19.13 -29.02
CA ASN A 4 11.43 -18.67 -28.83
C ASN A 4 11.23 -17.93 -27.49
N ILE A 5 12.01 -18.27 -26.47
CA ILE A 5 11.94 -17.60 -25.16
C ILE A 5 12.60 -16.23 -25.22
N GLU A 6 13.76 -16.13 -25.90
CA GLU A 6 14.49 -14.86 -26.05
C GLU A 6 13.68 -13.85 -26.92
N GLU A 7 13.08 -14.30 -28.01
CA GLU A 7 12.22 -13.51 -28.88
C GLU A 7 10.94 -13.06 -28.13
N THR A 8 10.37 -13.93 -27.30
CA THR A 8 9.21 -13.62 -26.46
C THR A 8 9.57 -12.61 -25.34
N ILE A 9 10.72 -12.75 -24.70
CA ILE A 9 11.19 -11.80 -23.67
C ILE A 9 11.49 -10.45 -24.31
N GLY A 10 12.15 -10.39 -25.47
CA GLY A 10 12.45 -9.15 -26.18
C GLY A 10 11.19 -8.33 -26.48
N LYS A 11 10.09 -8.99 -26.87
CA LYS A 11 8.80 -8.36 -27.15
C LYS A 11 8.20 -7.66 -25.90
N TYR A 12 8.34 -8.25 -24.73
CA TYR A 12 7.78 -7.73 -23.48
C TYR A 12 8.78 -6.92 -22.63
N LEU A 13 10.04 -6.79 -23.08
CA LEU A 13 11.09 -6.09 -22.33
C LEU A 13 10.70 -4.65 -21.96
N PRO A 14 10.11 -3.82 -22.83
CA PRO A 14 9.64 -2.48 -22.44
C PRO A 14 8.60 -2.52 -21.33
N ILE A 15 7.69 -3.47 -21.35
CA ILE A 15 6.65 -3.65 -20.33
C ILE A 15 7.29 -4.06 -19.01
N LEU A 16 8.22 -5.05 -19.06
CA LEU A 16 8.96 -5.55 -17.90
C LEU A 16 9.86 -4.51 -17.22
N MET A 17 10.31 -3.50 -17.95
CA MET A 17 11.14 -2.43 -17.42
C MET A 17 10.28 -1.25 -16.94
N ILE A 18 9.39 -0.76 -17.80
CA ILE A 18 8.68 0.51 -17.59
C ILE A 18 7.63 0.41 -16.46
N LEU A 19 6.86 -0.67 -16.40
CA LEU A 19 5.79 -0.76 -15.40
C LEU A 19 6.31 -0.90 -13.97
N PRO A 20 7.34 -1.74 -13.67
CA PRO A 20 7.93 -1.77 -12.33
C PRO A 20 8.57 -0.44 -11.92
N LEU A 21 9.24 0.25 -12.86
CA LEU A 21 9.82 1.57 -12.59
C LEU A 21 8.75 2.64 -12.38
N ALA A 22 7.61 2.57 -13.06
CA ALA A 22 6.47 3.46 -12.83
C ALA A 22 5.91 3.26 -11.41
N GLY A 23 5.71 2.02 -10.98
CA GLY A 23 5.27 1.70 -9.63
C GLY A 23 6.29 2.09 -8.56
N LEU A 24 7.58 1.92 -8.85
CA LEU A 24 8.66 2.38 -7.97
C LEU A 24 8.60 3.91 -7.80
N ALA A 25 8.54 4.67 -8.87
CA ALA A 25 8.50 6.12 -8.83
C ALA A 25 7.24 6.64 -8.10
N GLU A 26 6.08 6.03 -8.36
CA GLU A 26 4.80 6.31 -7.70
C GLU A 26 4.93 6.18 -6.19
N LEU A 27 5.27 4.98 -5.70
CA LEU A 27 5.29 4.71 -4.27
C LEU A 27 6.50 5.35 -3.57
N ALA A 28 7.61 5.60 -4.28
CA ALA A 28 8.71 6.38 -3.72
C ALA A 28 8.28 7.82 -3.44
N SER A 29 7.61 8.48 -4.37
CA SER A 29 7.08 9.84 -4.15
C SER A 29 6.02 9.87 -3.03
N LEU A 30 5.09 8.92 -3.04
CA LEU A 30 4.02 8.84 -2.04
C LEU A 30 4.59 8.69 -0.62
N TYR A 31 5.51 7.75 -0.41
CA TYR A 31 6.01 7.44 0.93
C TYR A 31 7.22 8.26 1.37
N SER A 32 7.82 9.08 0.48
CA SER A 32 8.86 10.03 0.85
C SER A 32 8.41 10.99 1.96
N ILE A 33 7.15 11.43 1.90
CA ILE A 33 6.57 12.36 2.87
C ILE A 33 6.56 11.80 4.30
N GLN A 34 6.42 10.47 4.47
CA GLN A 34 6.41 9.85 5.78
C GLN A 34 7.76 10.01 6.51
N ALA A 35 8.85 9.96 5.77
CA ALA A 35 10.19 10.20 6.30
C ALA A 35 10.42 11.67 6.65
N LEU A 36 9.75 12.59 5.94
CA LEU A 36 9.90 14.03 6.13
C LEU A 36 9.03 14.61 7.25
N LEU A 37 8.12 13.83 7.85
CA LEU A 37 7.18 14.33 8.87
C LEU A 37 7.84 15.11 10.01
N PRO A 38 8.97 14.66 10.62
CA PRO A 38 9.63 15.44 11.67
C PRO A 38 10.08 16.82 11.19
N LYS A 39 10.72 16.87 10.04
CA LYS A 39 11.23 18.12 9.47
C LYS A 39 10.12 19.07 9.04
N LEU A 40 9.02 18.54 8.49
CA LEU A 40 7.83 19.32 8.14
C LEU A 40 7.18 19.92 9.38
N SER A 41 7.10 19.17 10.49
CA SER A 41 6.62 19.67 11.78
C SER A 41 7.41 20.88 12.25
N GLU A 42 8.74 20.85 12.08
CA GLU A 42 9.60 21.98 12.41
C GLU A 42 9.40 23.17 11.47
N VAL A 43 9.48 22.96 10.15
CA VAL A 43 9.43 24.02 9.12
C VAL A 43 8.11 24.78 9.14
N TYR A 44 6.99 24.06 9.29
CA TYR A 44 5.67 24.67 9.31
C TYR A 44 5.15 24.97 10.72
N ASN A 45 5.95 24.70 11.76
CA ASN A 45 5.58 24.86 13.17
C ASN A 45 4.25 24.16 13.51
N ILE A 46 4.10 22.91 13.06
CA ILE A 46 2.89 22.11 13.20
C ILE A 46 3.02 21.17 14.40
N PRO A 47 2.01 21.13 15.30
CA PRO A 47 2.02 20.23 16.43
C PRO A 47 1.91 18.75 15.98
N LEU A 48 2.46 17.83 16.78
CA LEU A 48 2.56 16.40 16.45
C LEU A 48 1.21 15.74 16.16
N ASN A 49 0.12 16.21 16.79
CA ASN A 49 -1.23 15.72 16.56
C ASN A 49 -1.80 16.04 15.16
N GLN A 50 -1.21 17.00 14.45
CA GLN A 50 -1.65 17.39 13.10
C GLN A 50 -0.70 16.93 11.99
N VAL A 51 0.56 16.61 12.30
CA VAL A 51 1.57 16.30 11.28
C VAL A 51 1.21 15.07 10.44
N GLY A 52 0.56 14.07 11.02
CA GLY A 52 0.09 12.87 10.29
C GLY A 52 -1.02 13.15 9.27
N MET A 53 -1.68 14.31 9.34
CA MET A 53 -2.79 14.68 8.45
C MET A 53 -2.37 14.70 6.97
N ILE A 54 -1.11 15.07 6.68
CA ILE A 54 -0.62 15.17 5.31
C ILE A 54 -0.62 13.82 4.59
N LEU A 55 -0.08 12.77 5.22
CA LEU A 55 -0.11 11.42 4.65
C LEU A 55 -1.53 10.84 4.69
N SER A 56 -2.29 11.12 5.74
CA SER A 56 -3.68 10.68 5.87
C SER A 56 -4.56 11.25 4.77
N ALA A 57 -4.40 12.53 4.43
CA ALA A 57 -5.11 13.17 3.32
C ALA A 57 -4.72 12.52 1.98
N GLU A 58 -3.42 12.39 1.70
CA GLU A 58 -2.93 11.80 0.47
C GLU A 58 -3.46 10.38 0.25
N VAL A 59 -3.27 9.51 1.25
CA VAL A 59 -3.69 8.09 1.18
C VAL A 59 -5.22 7.97 1.18
N GLY A 60 -5.93 8.81 1.91
CA GLY A 60 -7.40 8.82 1.95
C GLY A 60 -8.00 9.22 0.59
N PHE A 61 -7.49 10.27 -0.03
CA PHE A 61 -7.95 10.69 -1.36
C PHE A 61 -7.52 9.73 -2.46
N LEU A 62 -6.35 9.09 -2.35
CA LEU A 62 -5.93 7.99 -3.20
C LEU A 62 -6.94 6.83 -3.13
N ALA A 63 -7.32 6.41 -1.92
CA ALA A 63 -8.28 5.34 -1.69
C ALA A 63 -9.63 5.63 -2.36
N LEU A 64 -10.16 6.83 -2.17
CA LEU A 64 -11.41 7.26 -2.78
C LEU A 64 -11.33 7.28 -4.32
N ALA A 65 -10.24 7.84 -4.85
CA ALA A 65 -10.06 7.95 -6.29
C ALA A 65 -9.84 6.60 -6.98
N MET A 66 -9.25 5.60 -6.30
CA MET A 66 -9.07 4.25 -6.84
C MET A 66 -10.38 3.58 -7.25
N LEU A 67 -11.51 3.91 -6.60
CA LEU A 67 -12.83 3.39 -6.99
C LEU A 67 -13.22 3.78 -8.43
N PHE A 68 -12.74 4.92 -8.88
CA PHE A 68 -13.12 5.51 -10.18
C PHE A 68 -12.02 5.39 -11.24
N SER A 69 -10.78 5.19 -10.81
CA SER A 69 -9.62 5.13 -11.70
C SER A 69 -9.70 4.00 -12.72
N GLY A 70 -10.30 2.86 -12.35
CA GLY A 70 -10.57 1.76 -13.27
C GLY A 70 -11.49 2.19 -14.42
N THR A 71 -12.60 2.85 -14.11
CA THR A 71 -13.58 3.30 -15.12
C THR A 71 -13.01 4.38 -16.03
N LEU A 72 -12.14 5.26 -15.51
CA LEU A 72 -11.41 6.23 -16.32
C LEU A 72 -10.47 5.52 -17.29
N SER A 73 -9.76 4.50 -16.82
CA SER A 73 -8.88 3.67 -17.62
C SER A 73 -9.64 2.89 -18.69
N ASP A 74 -10.86 2.41 -18.40
CA ASP A 74 -11.74 1.73 -19.35
C ASP A 74 -12.27 2.66 -20.46
N ARG A 75 -12.36 3.95 -20.19
CA ARG A 75 -12.84 4.93 -21.17
C ARG A 75 -11.72 5.56 -21.99
N PHE A 76 -10.63 5.98 -21.36
CA PHE A 76 -9.57 6.78 -21.98
C PHE A 76 -8.35 5.96 -22.40
N GLY A 77 -8.28 4.68 -22.02
CA GLY A 77 -7.17 3.78 -22.31
C GLY A 77 -6.14 3.68 -21.19
N ARG A 78 -5.44 2.55 -21.17
CA ARG A 78 -4.52 2.18 -20.11
C ARG A 78 -3.27 3.07 -20.09
N LYS A 79 -2.56 3.14 -21.21
CA LYS A 79 -1.33 3.93 -21.36
C LYS A 79 -1.55 5.43 -21.12
N PRO A 80 -2.60 6.10 -21.65
CA PRO A 80 -2.89 7.50 -21.34
C PRO A 80 -3.11 7.75 -19.86
N ILE A 81 -3.87 6.89 -19.17
CA ILE A 81 -4.11 7.05 -17.72
C ILE A 81 -2.81 6.91 -16.94
N ILE A 82 -1.97 5.91 -17.21
CA ILE A 82 -0.65 5.77 -16.55
C ILE A 82 0.19 7.04 -16.78
N PHE A 83 0.25 7.52 -18.04
CA PHE A 83 1.02 8.71 -18.38
C PHE A 83 0.54 9.97 -17.65
N TYR A 84 -0.77 10.28 -17.73
CA TYR A 84 -1.31 11.50 -17.13
C TYR A 84 -1.30 11.43 -15.59
N SER A 85 -1.47 10.26 -15.00
CA SER A 85 -1.35 10.07 -13.56
C SER A 85 0.06 10.34 -13.05
N LEU A 86 1.09 9.83 -13.73
CA LEU A 86 2.50 10.11 -13.41
C LEU A 86 2.83 11.60 -13.62
N LEU A 87 2.38 12.19 -14.73
CA LEU A 87 2.64 13.58 -15.05
C LEU A 87 1.98 14.52 -14.03
N ALA A 88 0.70 14.33 -13.74
CA ALA A 88 -0.02 15.11 -12.74
C ALA A 88 0.58 14.92 -11.34
N GLY A 89 0.94 13.68 -10.99
CA GLY A 89 1.65 13.37 -9.75
C GLY A 89 2.97 14.11 -9.64
N GLY A 90 3.75 14.14 -10.72
CA GLY A 90 5.01 14.89 -10.77
C GLY A 90 4.82 16.39 -10.61
N ILE A 91 3.86 16.99 -11.35
CA ILE A 91 3.53 18.41 -11.24
C ILE A 91 3.10 18.76 -9.81
N LEU A 92 2.20 17.97 -9.21
CA LEU A 92 1.72 18.20 -7.84
C LEU A 92 2.85 18.05 -6.80
N THR A 93 3.78 17.12 -7.03
CA THR A 93 4.96 16.99 -6.17
C THR A 93 5.90 18.21 -6.31
N LEU A 94 6.08 18.76 -7.52
CA LEU A 94 6.81 20.01 -7.69
C LEU A 94 6.08 21.20 -7.02
N LEU A 95 4.76 21.25 -7.09
CA LEU A 95 3.96 22.28 -6.41
C LEU A 95 4.10 22.18 -4.87
N CYS A 96 4.35 21.00 -4.30
CA CYS A 96 4.64 20.87 -2.88
C CYS A 96 5.86 21.71 -2.45
N ALA A 97 6.86 21.86 -3.33
CA ALA A 97 8.03 22.69 -3.06
C ALA A 97 7.69 24.20 -2.99
N THR A 98 6.57 24.63 -3.53
CA THR A 98 6.12 26.04 -3.52
C THR A 98 5.07 26.32 -2.44
N ALA A 99 4.76 25.34 -1.58
CA ALA A 99 3.72 25.50 -0.58
C ALA A 99 4.17 26.47 0.53
N SER A 100 3.51 27.62 0.61
CA SER A 100 3.82 28.66 1.60
C SER A 100 3.13 28.41 2.97
N SER A 101 2.22 27.43 3.05
CA SER A 101 1.49 27.10 4.27
C SER A 101 1.19 25.60 4.38
N TRP A 102 1.03 25.13 5.62
CA TRP A 102 0.67 23.75 5.88
C TRP A 102 -0.64 23.29 5.18
N PRO A 103 -1.76 24.02 5.25
CA PRO A 103 -2.98 23.61 4.54
C PRO A 103 -2.78 23.49 3.04
N MET A 104 -1.98 24.38 2.44
CA MET A 104 -1.67 24.34 1.00
C MET A 104 -0.89 23.05 0.66
N LEU A 105 0.10 22.71 1.46
CA LEU A 105 0.87 21.47 1.28
C LEU A 105 -0.04 20.23 1.40
N VAL A 106 -0.93 20.21 2.40
CA VAL A 106 -1.90 19.12 2.60
C VAL A 106 -2.84 18.98 1.39
N VAL A 107 -3.33 20.10 0.83
CA VAL A 107 -4.17 20.07 -0.38
C VAL A 107 -3.41 19.51 -1.58
N TYR A 108 -2.16 19.94 -1.81
CA TYR A 108 -1.35 19.40 -2.91
C TYR A 108 -1.12 17.92 -2.76
N ARG A 109 -0.87 17.42 -1.54
CA ARG A 109 -0.70 15.98 -1.27
C ARG A 109 -2.02 15.20 -1.43
N ALA A 110 -3.14 15.76 -1.04
CA ALA A 110 -4.46 15.16 -1.29
C ALA A 110 -4.75 15.02 -2.79
N LEU A 111 -4.48 16.07 -3.58
CA LEU A 111 -4.60 16.04 -5.04
C LEU A 111 -3.61 15.06 -5.67
N LEU A 112 -2.39 14.95 -5.14
CA LEU A 112 -1.42 13.96 -5.55
C LEU A 112 -1.96 12.54 -5.38
N GLY A 113 -2.58 12.22 -4.23
CA GLY A 113 -3.24 10.94 -4.00
C GLY A 113 -4.28 10.62 -5.09
N ILE A 114 -5.13 11.60 -5.45
CA ILE A 114 -6.09 11.44 -6.55
C ILE A 114 -5.37 11.17 -7.87
N ALA A 115 -4.34 11.94 -8.20
CA ALA A 115 -3.64 11.84 -9.47
C ALA A 115 -3.00 10.46 -9.67
N VAL A 116 -2.29 9.95 -8.65
CA VAL A 116 -1.53 8.68 -8.77
C VAL A 116 -2.40 7.43 -8.66
N SER A 117 -3.64 7.54 -8.19
CA SER A 117 -4.57 6.40 -8.07
C SER A 117 -4.81 5.65 -9.39
N GLY A 118 -4.66 6.34 -10.53
CA GLY A 118 -4.82 5.76 -11.86
C GLY A 118 -3.71 4.78 -12.27
N ILE A 119 -2.51 4.88 -11.67
CA ILE A 119 -1.35 4.09 -12.09
C ILE A 119 -1.61 2.61 -11.82
N THR A 120 -1.79 2.24 -10.56
CA THR A 120 -1.97 0.84 -10.15
C THR A 120 -3.21 0.21 -10.80
N ALA A 121 -4.32 0.96 -10.92
CA ALA A 121 -5.54 0.48 -11.57
C ALA A 121 -5.33 0.19 -13.05
N ALA A 122 -4.69 1.11 -13.79
CA ALA A 122 -4.46 0.95 -15.22
C ALA A 122 -3.37 -0.08 -15.55
N VAL A 123 -2.30 -0.17 -14.74
CA VAL A 123 -1.20 -1.11 -14.96
C VAL A 123 -1.66 -2.56 -14.85
N THR A 124 -2.46 -2.91 -13.84
CA THR A 124 -2.94 -4.28 -13.64
C THR A 124 -3.79 -4.76 -14.83
N VAL A 125 -4.64 -3.87 -15.35
CA VAL A 125 -5.47 -4.18 -16.53
C VAL A 125 -4.62 -4.22 -17.80
N TYR A 126 -3.70 -3.27 -17.99
CA TYR A 126 -2.76 -3.27 -19.12
C TYR A 126 -2.00 -4.59 -19.20
N ILE A 127 -1.48 -5.10 -18.09
CA ILE A 127 -0.77 -6.40 -18.06
C ILE A 127 -1.70 -7.53 -18.48
N SER A 128 -2.94 -7.55 -17.99
CA SER A 128 -3.90 -8.62 -18.31
C SER A 128 -4.36 -8.63 -19.76
N GLU A 129 -4.35 -7.47 -20.43
CA GLU A 129 -4.76 -7.31 -21.82
C GLU A 129 -3.60 -7.53 -22.80
N GLU A 130 -2.41 -7.00 -22.51
CA GLU A 130 -1.30 -6.93 -23.48
C GLU A 130 -0.25 -8.03 -23.31
N VAL A 131 -0.23 -8.71 -22.16
CA VAL A 131 0.73 -9.76 -21.86
C VAL A 131 0.06 -11.13 -21.95
N SER A 132 0.75 -12.11 -22.53
CA SER A 132 0.22 -13.48 -22.61
C SER A 132 -0.10 -14.04 -21.22
N PRO A 133 -1.18 -14.85 -21.06
CA PRO A 133 -1.57 -15.41 -19.75
C PRO A 133 -0.43 -16.16 -19.04
N ALA A 134 0.48 -16.78 -19.79
CA ALA A 134 1.64 -17.51 -19.24
C ALA A 134 2.65 -16.57 -18.57
N LEU A 135 2.78 -15.32 -19.01
CA LEU A 135 3.74 -14.32 -18.51
C LEU A 135 3.10 -13.24 -17.62
N ALA A 136 1.78 -13.07 -17.68
CA ALA A 136 1.08 -12.01 -16.95
C ALA A 136 1.34 -12.07 -15.44
N GLY A 137 1.41 -13.26 -14.86
CA GLY A 137 1.75 -13.44 -13.44
C GLY A 137 3.17 -12.98 -13.11
N ILE A 138 4.13 -13.23 -13.99
CA ILE A 138 5.53 -12.82 -13.82
C ILE A 138 5.63 -11.28 -13.90
N VAL A 139 5.03 -10.67 -14.92
CA VAL A 139 5.04 -9.20 -15.12
C VAL A 139 4.36 -8.49 -13.96
N THR A 140 3.22 -9.02 -13.47
CA THR A 140 2.55 -8.50 -12.28
C THR A 140 3.44 -8.61 -11.04
N GLY A 141 4.17 -9.71 -10.89
CA GLY A 141 5.14 -9.90 -9.82
C GLY A 141 6.25 -8.84 -9.84
N TYR A 142 6.80 -8.54 -11.01
CA TYR A 142 7.79 -7.45 -11.17
C TYR A 142 7.21 -6.07 -10.87
N PHE A 143 5.96 -5.81 -11.25
CA PHE A 143 5.28 -4.55 -10.91
C PHE A 143 5.11 -4.40 -9.38
N ILE A 144 4.65 -5.45 -8.70
CA ILE A 144 4.51 -5.47 -7.23
C ILE A 144 5.89 -5.30 -6.56
N PHE A 145 6.93 -5.93 -7.12
CA PHE A 145 8.30 -5.74 -6.64
C PHE A 145 8.73 -4.28 -6.77
N GLY A 146 8.48 -3.63 -7.92
CA GLY A 146 8.74 -2.22 -8.14
C GLY A 146 8.02 -1.34 -7.11
N ASN A 147 6.75 -1.59 -6.86
CA ASN A 147 5.95 -0.90 -5.83
C ASN A 147 6.57 -1.04 -4.43
N SER A 148 6.94 -2.25 -4.04
CA SER A 148 7.54 -2.50 -2.74
C SER A 148 8.90 -1.82 -2.59
N LEU A 149 9.73 -1.89 -3.63
CA LEU A 149 11.03 -1.23 -3.67
C LEU A 149 10.87 0.30 -3.64
N GLY A 150 9.86 0.86 -4.33
CA GLY A 150 9.53 2.27 -4.29
C GLY A 150 9.11 2.72 -2.89
N SER A 151 8.20 1.99 -2.26
CA SER A 151 7.76 2.26 -0.89
C SER A 151 8.93 2.28 0.11
N MET A 152 9.91 1.42 -0.06
CA MET A 152 11.14 1.39 0.76
C MET A 152 12.07 2.54 0.38
N SER A 153 12.46 2.64 -0.89
CA SER A 153 13.47 3.57 -1.36
C SER A 153 13.05 5.03 -1.18
N GLY A 154 11.77 5.35 -1.34
CA GLY A 154 11.24 6.69 -1.11
C GLY A 154 11.53 7.20 0.30
N ARG A 155 11.32 6.36 1.31
CA ARG A 155 11.64 6.68 2.71
C ARG A 155 13.14 6.81 2.92
N VAL A 156 13.93 5.85 2.43
CA VAL A 156 15.37 5.83 2.57
C VAL A 156 15.98 7.08 1.93
N PHE A 157 15.69 7.35 0.67
CA PHE A 157 16.26 8.51 -0.04
C PHE A 157 15.80 9.84 0.54
N ALA A 158 14.52 9.99 0.90
CA ALA A 158 14.03 11.21 1.54
C ALA A 158 14.77 11.49 2.85
N THR A 159 15.00 10.46 3.67
CA THR A 159 15.70 10.60 4.94
C THR A 159 17.19 10.94 4.74
N LEU A 160 17.86 10.24 3.83
CA LEU A 160 19.26 10.52 3.52
C LEU A 160 19.47 11.95 2.98
N MET A 161 18.56 12.42 2.15
CA MET A 161 18.62 13.77 1.59
C MET A 161 18.29 14.86 2.62
N MET A 162 17.38 14.57 3.57
CA MET A 162 16.86 15.55 4.54
C MET A 162 17.94 16.20 5.40
N GLU A 163 19.08 15.52 5.64
CA GLU A 163 20.21 16.03 6.40
C GLU A 163 21.12 16.96 5.55
N HIS A 164 21.02 16.92 4.21
CA HIS A 164 21.96 17.59 3.32
C HIS A 164 21.31 18.66 2.43
N VAL A 165 20.00 18.56 2.16
CA VAL A 165 19.29 19.49 1.27
C VAL A 165 17.98 19.95 1.86
N SER A 166 17.41 21.03 1.33
CA SER A 166 16.10 21.54 1.75
C SER A 166 14.98 20.57 1.36
N ILE A 167 13.85 20.66 2.07
CA ILE A 167 12.63 19.88 1.75
C ILE A 167 12.15 20.17 0.33
N ASP A 168 12.23 21.44 -0.10
CA ASP A 168 11.83 21.85 -1.45
C ASP A 168 12.64 21.12 -2.52
N THR A 169 13.98 21.01 -2.30
CA THR A 169 14.86 20.24 -3.20
C THR A 169 14.43 18.77 -3.27
N ILE A 170 14.02 18.16 -2.15
CA ILE A 170 13.53 16.77 -2.13
C ILE A 170 12.25 16.65 -2.97
N PHE A 171 11.31 17.59 -2.83
CA PHE A 171 10.10 17.61 -3.67
C PHE A 171 10.42 17.82 -5.16
N PHE A 172 11.40 18.68 -5.51
CA PHE A 172 11.85 18.85 -6.89
C PHE A 172 12.44 17.56 -7.46
N ILE A 173 13.23 16.81 -6.69
CA ILE A 173 13.82 15.54 -7.13
C ILE A 173 12.72 14.50 -7.37
N PHE A 174 11.83 14.25 -6.39
CA PHE A 174 10.77 13.25 -6.55
C PHE A 174 9.76 13.64 -7.65
N GLY A 175 9.42 14.93 -7.77
CA GLY A 175 8.55 15.42 -8.84
C GLY A 175 9.19 15.27 -10.21
N GLY A 176 10.50 15.59 -10.33
CA GLY A 176 11.28 15.38 -11.54
C GLY A 176 11.35 13.90 -11.95
N VAL A 177 11.54 13.00 -11.01
CA VAL A 177 11.54 11.54 -11.25
C VAL A 177 10.18 11.07 -11.79
N LEU A 178 9.06 11.54 -11.21
CA LEU A 178 7.72 11.20 -11.71
C LEU A 178 7.48 11.73 -13.13
N ILE A 179 7.90 12.95 -13.45
CA ILE A 179 7.78 13.51 -14.80
C ILE A 179 8.65 12.73 -15.79
N ALA A 180 9.90 12.44 -15.42
CA ALA A 180 10.79 11.63 -16.25
C ALA A 180 10.20 10.25 -16.51
N MET A 181 9.56 9.64 -15.49
CA MET A 181 8.88 8.36 -15.64
C MET A 181 7.63 8.47 -16.53
N ALA A 182 6.86 9.57 -16.43
CA ALA A 182 5.75 9.84 -17.35
C ALA A 182 6.24 9.89 -18.79
N LEU A 183 7.32 10.61 -19.06
CA LEU A 183 7.93 10.66 -20.38
C LEU A 183 8.42 9.29 -20.85
N ALA A 184 9.03 8.51 -19.97
CA ALA A 184 9.45 7.14 -20.28
C ALA A 184 8.25 6.25 -20.66
N VAL A 185 7.13 6.34 -19.93
CA VAL A 185 5.87 5.64 -20.27
C VAL A 185 5.37 6.09 -21.65
N LYS A 186 5.37 7.39 -21.94
CA LYS A 186 4.93 7.92 -23.23
C LYS A 186 5.76 7.37 -24.39
N LEU A 187 7.08 7.32 -24.24
CA LEU A 187 8.03 6.97 -25.28
C LEU A 187 8.19 5.45 -25.47
N PHE A 188 8.30 4.72 -24.38
CA PHE A 188 8.74 3.32 -24.41
C PHE A 188 7.65 2.30 -24.11
N LEU A 189 6.57 2.65 -23.38
CA LEU A 189 5.49 1.69 -23.14
C LEU A 189 4.69 1.51 -24.45
N PRO A 190 4.47 0.27 -24.95
CA PRO A 190 3.64 0.03 -26.11
C PRO A 190 2.22 0.54 -25.93
N THR A 191 1.56 0.94 -27.01
CA THR A 191 0.13 1.27 -26.98
C THR A 191 -0.71 0.03 -26.77
N SER A 192 -1.81 0.14 -26.01
CA SER A 192 -2.74 -0.97 -25.82
C SER A 192 -3.38 -1.37 -27.15
N ARG A 193 -3.22 -2.63 -27.54
CA ARG A 193 -3.75 -3.18 -28.81
C ARG A 193 -5.12 -3.83 -28.64
N GLN A 194 -5.39 -4.37 -27.45
CA GLN A 194 -6.64 -5.06 -27.11
C GLN A 194 -7.65 -4.13 -26.41
N PHE A 195 -7.32 -2.86 -26.25
CA PHE A 195 -8.18 -1.89 -25.60
C PHE A 195 -9.41 -1.56 -26.44
N VAL A 196 -10.60 -1.73 -25.86
CA VAL A 196 -11.89 -1.31 -26.41
C VAL A 196 -12.51 -0.29 -25.46
N PRO A 197 -12.70 0.97 -25.89
CA PRO A 197 -13.28 2.01 -25.05
C PRO A 197 -14.71 1.68 -24.61
N THR A 198 -15.01 1.85 -23.33
CA THR A 198 -16.39 1.80 -22.85
C THR A 198 -17.11 3.11 -23.16
N PRO A 199 -18.37 3.08 -23.66
CA PRO A 199 -19.05 4.28 -24.12
C PRO A 199 -19.44 5.25 -22.98
N SER A 200 -19.55 4.77 -21.73
CA SER A 200 -19.94 5.60 -20.59
C SER A 200 -19.16 5.25 -19.33
N LEU A 201 -18.96 6.26 -18.47
CA LEU A 201 -18.43 6.05 -17.11
C LEU A 201 -19.51 5.43 -16.23
N GLN A 202 -19.40 4.14 -15.96
CA GLN A 202 -20.39 3.39 -15.17
C GLN A 202 -20.14 3.54 -13.66
N LEU A 203 -19.98 4.77 -13.18
CA LEU A 203 -19.64 5.07 -11.78
C LEU A 203 -20.66 4.45 -10.79
N GLY A 204 -21.95 4.59 -11.12
CA GLY A 204 -23.02 4.01 -10.29
C GLY A 204 -22.99 2.48 -10.23
N ALA A 205 -22.64 1.83 -11.35
CA ALA A 205 -22.53 0.36 -11.39
C ALA A 205 -21.33 -0.14 -10.56
N VAL A 206 -20.20 0.58 -10.59
CA VAL A 206 -19.02 0.26 -9.77
C VAL A 206 -19.35 0.37 -8.29
N LEU A 207 -19.97 1.48 -7.87
CA LEU A 207 -20.37 1.67 -6.48
C LEU A 207 -21.39 0.61 -6.03
N LYS A 208 -22.43 0.36 -6.84
CA LYS A 208 -23.44 -0.65 -6.54
C LYS A 208 -22.84 -2.04 -6.45
N GLY A 209 -22.03 -2.45 -7.44
CA GLY A 209 -21.37 -3.75 -7.46
C GLY A 209 -20.39 -3.91 -6.28
N GLY A 210 -19.64 -2.87 -5.94
CA GLY A 210 -18.76 -2.89 -4.78
C GLY A 210 -19.51 -2.98 -3.45
N LEU A 211 -20.61 -2.23 -3.30
CA LEU A 211 -21.47 -2.32 -2.10
C LEU A 211 -22.13 -3.69 -1.95
N GLU A 212 -22.38 -4.41 -3.04
CA GLU A 212 -22.89 -5.77 -2.97
C GLU A 212 -21.92 -6.75 -2.29
N HIS A 213 -20.61 -6.50 -2.37
CA HIS A 213 -19.61 -7.30 -1.65
C HIS A 213 -19.73 -7.20 -0.12
N PHE A 214 -20.29 -6.08 0.41
CA PHE A 214 -20.58 -5.95 1.85
C PHE A 214 -21.71 -6.88 2.32
N LYS A 215 -22.55 -7.40 1.43
CA LYS A 215 -23.55 -8.43 1.76
C LYS A 215 -22.87 -9.78 2.08
N ASN A 216 -21.67 -10.02 1.55
CA ASN A 216 -20.89 -11.21 1.89
C ASN A 216 -20.04 -10.91 3.12
N ILE A 217 -20.53 -11.31 4.28
CA ILE A 217 -19.89 -11.06 5.58
C ILE A 217 -18.39 -11.43 5.62
N ARG A 218 -17.98 -12.48 4.91
CA ARG A 218 -16.57 -12.92 4.91
C ARG A 218 -15.68 -11.96 4.14
N VAL A 219 -16.16 -11.46 3.00
CA VAL A 219 -15.45 -10.43 2.21
C VAL A 219 -15.39 -9.13 3.01
N SER A 220 -16.50 -8.74 3.67
CA SER A 220 -16.56 -7.57 4.54
C SER A 220 -15.59 -7.65 5.71
N LEU A 221 -15.47 -8.82 6.33
CA LEU A 221 -14.49 -9.02 7.41
C LEU A 221 -13.04 -8.89 6.91
N CYS A 222 -12.75 -9.32 5.69
CA CYS A 222 -11.45 -9.09 5.07
C CYS A 222 -11.17 -7.60 4.80
N PHE A 223 -12.21 -6.81 4.48
CA PHE A 223 -12.10 -5.36 4.36
C PHE A 223 -11.72 -4.71 5.70
N VAL A 224 -12.38 -5.14 6.79
CA VAL A 224 -12.03 -4.67 8.16
C VAL A 224 -10.62 -5.10 8.54
N ILE A 225 -10.20 -6.32 8.20
CA ILE A 225 -8.83 -6.77 8.44
C ILE A 225 -7.84 -5.91 7.66
N GLY A 226 -8.12 -5.59 6.38
CA GLY A 226 -7.28 -4.68 5.60
C GLY A 226 -7.10 -3.32 6.27
N PHE A 227 -8.19 -2.73 6.76
CA PHE A 227 -8.18 -1.47 7.54
C PHE A 227 -7.26 -1.58 8.77
N ILE A 228 -7.40 -2.66 9.54
CA ILE A 228 -6.60 -2.91 10.74
C ILE A 228 -5.11 -3.07 10.39
N LEU A 229 -4.78 -3.87 9.40
CA LEU A 229 -3.40 -4.15 9.02
C LEU A 229 -2.66 -2.87 8.62
N PHE A 230 -3.23 -2.09 7.69
CA PHE A 230 -2.55 -0.90 7.20
C PHE A 230 -2.61 0.26 8.20
N GLY A 231 -3.71 0.38 8.95
CA GLY A 231 -3.81 1.33 10.05
C GLY A 231 -2.73 1.11 11.10
N SER A 232 -2.52 -0.13 11.53
CA SER A 232 -1.46 -0.49 12.48
C SER A 232 -0.06 -0.22 11.93
N PHE A 233 0.21 -0.62 10.69
CA PHE A 233 1.50 -0.38 10.03
C PHE A 233 1.81 1.11 9.88
N THR A 234 0.86 1.88 9.34
CA THR A 234 1.04 3.32 9.12
C THR A 234 1.24 4.06 10.44
N SER A 235 0.52 3.68 11.49
CA SER A 235 0.67 4.27 12.83
C SER A 235 2.10 4.15 13.36
N ILE A 236 2.67 2.98 13.28
CA ILE A 236 4.06 2.73 13.70
C ILE A 236 5.04 3.58 12.88
N PHE A 237 4.94 3.54 11.56
CA PHE A 237 5.91 4.21 10.68
C PHE A 237 5.78 5.74 10.63
N ASN A 238 4.60 6.31 10.90
CA ASN A 238 4.43 7.77 10.96
C ASN A 238 5.16 8.39 12.15
N PHE A 239 5.26 7.67 13.27
CA PHE A 239 5.83 8.20 14.50
C PHE A 239 7.20 7.60 14.85
N LEU A 240 7.68 6.63 14.06
CA LEU A 240 8.97 5.97 14.26
C LEU A 240 10.13 6.96 14.33
N ALA A 241 10.19 7.91 13.38
CA ALA A 241 11.26 8.89 13.30
C ALA A 241 11.22 9.87 14.49
N PHE A 242 10.04 10.30 14.91
CA PHE A 242 9.89 11.16 16.09
C PHE A 242 10.36 10.48 17.38
N TYR A 243 10.12 9.18 17.49
CA TYR A 243 10.51 8.42 18.69
C TYR A 243 12.01 8.12 18.73
N LEU A 244 12.56 7.62 17.64
CA LEU A 244 13.96 7.21 17.59
C LEU A 244 14.95 8.38 17.55
N HIS A 245 14.53 9.54 17.09
CA HIS A 245 15.38 10.74 17.09
C HIS A 245 15.51 11.41 18.45
N ARG A 246 14.68 11.04 19.43
CA ARG A 246 14.67 11.57 20.81
C ARG A 246 15.33 10.59 21.78
N PRO A 247 15.70 11.05 23.01
CA PRO A 247 16.11 10.15 24.08
C PRO A 247 15.07 9.01 24.28
N PRO A 248 15.53 7.78 24.56
CA PRO A 248 16.90 7.39 24.91
C PRO A 248 17.78 7.01 23.69
N TYR A 249 17.27 6.99 22.46
CA TYR A 249 18.00 6.44 21.31
C TYR A 249 18.84 7.49 20.56
N GLU A 250 18.35 8.71 20.39
CA GLU A 250 19.02 9.85 19.73
C GLU A 250 19.64 9.49 18.36
N LEU A 251 18.94 8.64 17.59
CA LEU A 251 19.44 8.23 16.28
C LEU A 251 19.37 9.38 15.27
N SER A 252 20.38 9.49 14.40
CA SER A 252 20.29 10.37 13.25
C SER A 252 19.20 9.90 12.29
N TYR A 253 18.66 10.84 11.52
CA TYR A 253 17.64 10.52 10.50
C TYR A 253 18.17 9.50 9.48
N THR A 254 19.47 9.54 9.15
CA THR A 254 20.11 8.55 8.28
C THR A 254 19.91 7.12 8.76
N TRP A 255 20.18 6.82 10.03
CA TRP A 255 19.98 5.47 10.57
C TRP A 255 18.50 5.07 10.64
N ILE A 256 17.61 6.00 10.99
CA ILE A 256 16.17 5.78 11.01
C ILE A 256 15.66 5.46 9.61
N GLY A 257 16.16 6.19 8.59
CA GLY A 257 15.81 5.98 7.18
C GLY A 257 16.23 4.63 6.61
N LEU A 258 17.20 3.96 7.22
CA LEU A 258 17.62 2.61 6.80
C LEU A 258 16.71 1.49 7.36
N ILE A 259 15.92 1.76 8.38
CA ILE A 259 15.01 0.74 8.96
C ILE A 259 14.06 0.13 7.91
N PRO A 260 13.43 0.90 6.99
CA PRO A 260 12.61 0.35 5.92
C PRO A 260 13.33 -0.62 4.97
N VAL A 261 14.67 -0.64 4.94
CA VAL A 261 15.42 -1.65 4.16
C VAL A 261 15.05 -3.07 4.60
N SER A 262 14.63 -3.22 5.86
CA SER A 262 14.10 -4.49 6.37
C SER A 262 12.89 -5.02 5.60
N PHE A 263 12.16 -4.18 4.86
CA PHE A 263 11.06 -4.62 4.01
C PHE A 263 11.52 -5.60 2.91
N SER A 264 12.80 -5.50 2.50
CA SER A 264 13.40 -6.43 1.54
C SER A 264 13.37 -7.88 2.03
N LEU A 265 13.38 -8.13 3.33
CA LEU A 265 13.25 -9.47 3.90
C LEU A 265 11.90 -10.13 3.52
N THR A 266 10.86 -9.32 3.27
CA THR A 266 9.57 -9.84 2.85
C THR A 266 9.64 -10.54 1.50
N PHE A 267 10.53 -10.13 0.58
CA PHE A 267 10.68 -10.80 -0.71
C PHE A 267 11.09 -12.26 -0.56
N PHE A 268 11.90 -12.55 0.45
CA PHE A 268 12.33 -13.92 0.75
C PHE A 268 11.31 -14.68 1.59
N LEU A 269 10.61 -14.02 2.51
CA LEU A 269 9.73 -14.65 3.48
C LEU A 269 8.28 -14.78 3.02
N ALA A 270 7.78 -13.88 2.13
CA ALA A 270 6.41 -13.96 1.61
C ALA A 270 6.09 -15.29 0.88
N PRO A 271 6.99 -15.90 0.07
CA PRO A 271 6.73 -17.22 -0.51
C PRO A 271 6.55 -18.32 0.53
N TYR A 272 7.25 -18.25 1.67
CA TYR A 272 7.06 -19.19 2.77
C TYR A 272 5.70 -18.99 3.45
N ALA A 273 5.32 -17.75 3.71
CA ALA A 273 4.00 -17.43 4.25
C ALA A 273 2.87 -17.95 3.34
N ALA A 274 3.02 -17.81 2.01
CA ALA A 274 2.08 -18.36 1.05
C ALA A 274 2.00 -19.89 1.09
N ARG A 275 3.14 -20.59 1.20
CA ARG A 275 3.18 -22.06 1.37
C ARG A 275 2.50 -22.50 2.67
N VAL A 276 2.78 -21.80 3.77
CA VAL A 276 2.11 -22.05 5.06
C VAL A 276 0.60 -21.87 4.91
N ALA A 277 0.15 -20.81 4.22
CA ALA A 277 -1.27 -20.58 3.97
C ALA A 277 -1.94 -21.70 3.14
N LEU A 278 -1.22 -22.33 2.22
CA LEU A 278 -1.73 -23.51 1.49
C LEU A 278 -1.89 -24.73 2.39
N ASN A 279 -0.99 -24.94 3.35
CA ASN A 279 -0.99 -26.12 4.21
C ASN A 279 -2.00 -26.02 5.36
N ILE A 280 -2.09 -24.86 6.04
CA ILE A 280 -2.93 -24.70 7.24
C ILE A 280 -4.20 -23.88 6.98
N GLY A 281 -4.40 -23.43 5.74
CA GLY A 281 -5.49 -22.55 5.33
C GLY A 281 -5.19 -21.06 5.56
N SER A 282 -5.71 -20.22 4.66
CA SER A 282 -5.39 -18.77 4.60
C SER A 282 -5.74 -18.04 5.91
N MET A 283 -6.83 -18.40 6.58
CA MET A 283 -7.25 -17.72 7.81
C MET A 283 -6.41 -18.09 9.04
N ASN A 284 -5.93 -19.34 9.12
CA ASN A 284 -5.00 -19.75 10.17
C ASN A 284 -3.62 -19.11 9.95
N ALA A 285 -3.14 -19.07 8.72
CA ALA A 285 -1.92 -18.37 8.35
C ALA A 285 -2.01 -16.87 8.66
N LEU A 286 -3.13 -16.24 8.32
CA LEU A 286 -3.38 -14.84 8.63
C LEU A 286 -3.39 -14.58 10.14
N SER A 287 -4.05 -15.45 10.92
CA SER A 287 -4.03 -15.36 12.39
C SER A 287 -2.61 -15.43 12.95
N MET A 288 -1.78 -16.33 12.42
CA MET A 288 -0.37 -16.45 12.82
C MET A 288 0.43 -15.19 12.47
N LEU A 289 0.21 -14.62 11.29
CA LEU A 289 0.87 -13.38 10.86
C LEU A 289 0.44 -12.18 11.71
N ILE A 290 -0.85 -12.08 12.07
CA ILE A 290 -1.34 -11.04 13.00
C ILE A 290 -0.68 -11.20 14.38
N ILE A 291 -0.53 -12.44 14.88
CA ILE A 291 0.20 -12.70 16.15
C ILE A 291 1.66 -12.25 16.02
N CYS A 292 2.33 -12.53 14.90
CA CYS A 292 3.69 -12.04 14.66
C CYS A 292 3.75 -10.50 14.66
N MET A 293 2.76 -9.81 14.06
CA MET A 293 2.66 -8.35 14.14
C MET A 293 2.46 -7.88 15.58
N MET A 294 1.61 -8.55 16.36
CA MET A 294 1.40 -8.22 17.79
C MET A 294 2.67 -8.41 18.59
N VAL A 295 3.39 -9.51 18.40
CA VAL A 295 4.71 -9.73 19.04
C VAL A 295 5.67 -8.62 18.64
N GLY A 296 5.75 -8.26 17.37
CA GLY A 296 6.57 -7.13 16.89
C GLY A 296 6.22 -5.82 17.59
N ALA A 297 4.94 -5.45 17.64
CA ALA A 297 4.46 -4.25 18.35
C ALA A 297 4.79 -4.31 19.87
N PHE A 298 4.58 -5.46 20.49
CA PHE A 298 4.88 -5.67 21.92
C PHE A 298 6.40 -5.52 22.20
N LEU A 299 7.26 -6.07 21.34
CA LEU A 299 8.71 -5.88 21.48
C LEU A 299 9.09 -4.41 21.43
N THR A 300 8.43 -3.57 20.61
CA THR A 300 8.70 -2.13 20.59
C THR A 300 8.21 -1.41 21.85
N LEU A 301 7.20 -1.95 22.53
CA LEU A 301 6.65 -1.38 23.76
C LEU A 301 7.57 -1.60 24.96
N ILE A 302 8.13 -2.81 25.07
CA ILE A 302 8.97 -3.21 26.21
C ILE A 302 10.46 -3.05 25.96
N ALA A 303 10.88 -2.56 24.77
CA ALA A 303 12.24 -2.61 24.26
C ALA A 303 13.30 -2.14 25.30
N PRO A 304 14.09 -3.03 25.88
CA PRO A 304 15.18 -2.67 26.79
C PRO A 304 16.40 -2.13 26.03
N SER A 305 16.44 -2.31 24.72
CA SER A 305 17.53 -1.86 23.86
C SER A 305 17.03 -1.55 22.44
N LEU A 306 17.82 -0.76 21.71
CA LEU A 306 17.56 -0.43 20.31
C LEU A 306 17.43 -1.69 19.43
N TRP A 307 18.23 -2.71 19.66
CA TRP A 307 18.19 -3.95 18.87
C TRP A 307 16.88 -4.72 19.03
N VAL A 308 16.33 -4.77 20.24
CA VAL A 308 15.01 -5.37 20.51
C VAL A 308 13.93 -4.56 19.84
N PHE A 309 14.01 -3.22 19.89
CA PHE A 309 13.08 -2.33 19.20
C PHE A 309 13.09 -2.57 17.68
N ILE A 310 14.27 -2.54 17.06
CA ILE A 310 14.42 -2.78 15.61
C ILE A 310 13.92 -4.18 15.23
N SER A 311 14.24 -5.22 16.01
CA SER A 311 13.74 -6.57 15.77
C SER A 311 12.22 -6.63 15.79
N GLY A 312 11.57 -5.88 16.69
CA GLY A 312 10.11 -5.71 16.74
C GLY A 312 9.55 -5.08 15.47
N ILE A 313 10.20 -3.99 14.98
CA ILE A 313 9.81 -3.31 13.73
C ILE A 313 9.98 -4.24 12.51
N VAL A 314 11.08 -4.98 12.43
CA VAL A 314 11.34 -5.93 11.34
C VAL A 314 10.28 -7.03 11.33
N LEU A 315 10.01 -7.66 12.47
CA LEU A 315 9.01 -8.72 12.59
C LEU A 315 7.62 -8.22 12.20
N LEU A 316 7.21 -7.04 12.71
CA LEU A 316 5.94 -6.41 12.38
C LEU A 316 5.83 -6.15 10.88
N SER A 317 6.87 -5.63 10.24
CA SER A 317 6.86 -5.27 8.82
C SER A 317 6.76 -6.50 7.93
N VAL A 318 7.55 -7.52 8.17
CA VAL A 318 7.53 -8.77 7.40
C VAL A 318 6.17 -9.48 7.53
N ALA A 319 5.64 -9.53 8.74
CA ALA A 319 4.33 -10.13 9.00
C ALA A 319 3.20 -9.30 8.35
N PHE A 320 3.28 -7.98 8.37
CA PHE A 320 2.32 -7.08 7.72
C PHE A 320 2.22 -7.31 6.20
N PHE A 321 3.33 -7.27 5.48
CA PHE A 321 3.31 -7.46 4.03
C PHE A 321 2.82 -8.86 3.65
N SER A 322 3.19 -9.88 4.43
CA SER A 322 2.73 -11.27 4.23
C SER A 322 1.23 -11.41 4.51
N ALA A 323 0.72 -10.78 5.57
CA ALA A 323 -0.69 -10.76 5.92
C ALA A 323 -1.53 -10.04 4.85
N HIS A 324 -1.08 -8.86 4.40
CA HIS A 324 -1.72 -8.11 3.32
C HIS A 324 -1.85 -8.95 2.04
N SER A 325 -0.76 -9.58 1.60
CA SER A 325 -0.77 -10.45 0.42
C SER A 325 -1.73 -11.64 0.57
N THR A 326 -1.78 -12.25 1.77
CA THR A 326 -2.69 -13.38 2.07
C THR A 326 -4.16 -12.95 1.98
N VAL A 327 -4.53 -11.81 2.58
CA VAL A 327 -5.91 -11.30 2.53
C VAL A 327 -6.30 -10.92 1.10
N LEU A 328 -5.42 -10.23 0.38
CA LEU A 328 -5.66 -9.78 -0.99
C LEU A 328 -5.92 -10.98 -1.94
N ALA A 329 -5.08 -12.02 -1.85
CA ALA A 329 -5.23 -13.25 -2.60
C ALA A 329 -6.56 -13.96 -2.25
N TRP A 330 -6.93 -13.98 -0.97
CA TRP A 330 -8.18 -14.60 -0.52
C TRP A 330 -9.41 -13.85 -1.05
N VAL A 331 -9.45 -12.53 -0.95
CA VAL A 331 -10.54 -11.68 -1.48
C VAL A 331 -10.70 -11.88 -2.99
N SER A 332 -9.59 -11.86 -3.73
CA SER A 332 -9.60 -12.08 -5.18
C SER A 332 -10.13 -13.46 -5.56
N SER A 333 -9.77 -14.52 -4.82
CA SER A 333 -10.19 -15.89 -5.12
C SER A 333 -11.68 -16.16 -4.83
N ARG A 334 -12.29 -15.41 -3.90
CA ARG A 334 -13.70 -15.58 -3.45
C ARG A 334 -14.69 -14.66 -4.15
N SER A 335 -14.25 -13.86 -5.09
CA SER A 335 -15.08 -12.94 -5.87
C SER A 335 -14.92 -13.16 -7.38
N PRO A 336 -15.23 -14.37 -7.92
CA PRO A 336 -14.90 -14.75 -9.28
C PRO A 336 -15.55 -13.87 -10.35
N ASN A 337 -16.78 -13.38 -10.13
CA ASN A 337 -17.53 -12.59 -11.09
C ASN A 337 -17.21 -11.08 -11.06
N ALA A 338 -16.48 -10.59 -10.04
CA ALA A 338 -16.19 -9.17 -9.84
C ALA A 338 -14.88 -8.96 -9.07
N LYS A 339 -13.84 -9.74 -9.42
CA LYS A 339 -12.52 -9.71 -8.75
C LYS A 339 -11.94 -8.32 -8.61
N GLY A 340 -11.98 -7.54 -9.69
CA GLY A 340 -11.46 -6.17 -9.71
C GLY A 340 -12.18 -5.25 -8.71
N GLN A 341 -13.52 -5.34 -8.64
CA GLN A 341 -14.31 -4.52 -7.71
C GLN A 341 -14.04 -4.91 -6.24
N ALA A 342 -14.04 -6.21 -5.92
CA ALA A 342 -13.75 -6.68 -4.57
C ALA A 342 -12.34 -6.26 -4.11
N THR A 343 -11.36 -6.34 -5.00
CA THR A 343 -9.98 -5.88 -4.74
C THR A 343 -9.92 -4.37 -4.53
N SER A 344 -10.62 -3.57 -5.35
CA SER A 344 -10.66 -2.11 -5.19
C SER A 344 -11.32 -1.69 -3.86
N PHE A 345 -12.40 -2.35 -3.45
CA PHE A 345 -13.03 -2.08 -2.17
C PHE A 345 -12.20 -2.55 -0.96
N TYR A 346 -11.47 -3.66 -1.11
CA TYR A 346 -10.48 -4.05 -0.12
C TYR A 346 -9.39 -2.99 0.02
N LEU A 347 -8.84 -2.50 -1.09
CA LEU A 347 -7.81 -1.46 -1.07
C LEU A 347 -8.35 -0.13 -0.55
N LEU A 348 -9.60 0.22 -0.85
CA LEU A 348 -10.27 1.37 -0.24
C LEU A 348 -10.26 1.28 1.28
N CYS A 349 -10.74 0.16 1.84
CA CYS A 349 -10.76 -0.05 3.29
C CYS A 349 -9.34 -0.09 3.88
N TYR A 350 -8.41 -0.76 3.21
CA TYR A 350 -7.01 -0.84 3.59
C TYR A 350 -6.38 0.56 3.70
N TYR A 351 -6.44 1.37 2.65
CA TYR A 351 -5.89 2.73 2.66
C TYR A 351 -6.64 3.66 3.62
N SER A 352 -7.96 3.49 3.77
CA SER A 352 -8.74 4.22 4.78
C SER A 352 -8.26 3.93 6.20
N GLY A 353 -7.81 2.70 6.49
CA GLY A 353 -7.18 2.35 7.76
C GLY A 353 -5.93 3.19 8.02
N GLY A 354 -5.05 3.30 7.03
CA GLY A 354 -3.87 4.16 7.12
C GLY A 354 -4.19 5.63 7.29
N ALA A 355 -5.19 6.14 6.56
CA ALA A 355 -5.62 7.53 6.63
C ALA A 355 -6.21 7.86 8.02
N VAL A 356 -7.17 7.07 8.48
CA VAL A 356 -7.87 7.30 9.76
C VAL A 356 -6.91 7.14 10.93
N MET A 357 -6.20 6.03 10.98
CA MET A 357 -5.31 5.74 12.10
C MET A 357 -4.03 6.59 12.08
N GLY A 358 -3.54 6.95 10.91
CA GLY A 358 -2.42 7.88 10.77
C GLY A 358 -2.74 9.26 11.37
N TYR A 359 -3.99 9.72 11.23
CA TYR A 359 -4.47 10.96 11.84
C TYR A 359 -4.73 10.81 13.35
N LEU A 360 -5.53 9.82 13.74
CA LEU A 360 -5.92 9.62 15.14
C LEU A 360 -4.72 9.36 16.06
N ASN A 361 -3.74 8.62 15.57
CA ASN A 361 -2.54 8.32 16.36
C ASN A 361 -1.63 9.54 16.57
N GLY A 362 -1.80 10.63 15.83
CA GLY A 362 -1.17 11.90 16.14
C GLY A 362 -1.56 12.42 17.52
N TYR A 363 -2.84 12.33 17.87
CA TYR A 363 -3.32 12.70 19.21
C TYR A 363 -2.82 11.75 20.29
N LEU A 364 -2.81 10.44 20.01
CA LEU A 364 -2.29 9.44 20.97
C LEU A 364 -0.80 9.62 21.20
N PHE A 365 -0.02 9.88 20.16
CA PHE A 365 1.41 10.15 20.30
C PHE A 365 1.69 11.43 21.08
N SER A 366 0.90 12.47 20.88
CA SER A 366 1.01 13.72 21.65
C SER A 366 0.65 13.54 23.13
N TRP A 367 -0.21 12.57 23.46
CA TRP A 367 -0.66 12.30 24.83
C TRP A 367 0.33 11.44 25.64
N GLN A 368 0.73 10.26 25.12
CA GLN A 368 1.60 9.30 25.83
C GLN A 368 2.77 8.77 24.97
N GLY A 369 3.10 9.46 23.88
CA GLY A 369 4.22 9.10 23.03
C GLY A 369 4.08 7.72 22.40
N TRP A 370 5.22 7.01 22.32
CA TRP A 370 5.30 5.71 21.66
C TRP A 370 4.43 4.63 22.31
N ASN A 371 4.28 4.66 23.62
CA ASN A 371 3.49 3.66 24.34
C ASN A 371 2.03 3.65 23.88
N ALA A 372 1.44 4.83 23.66
CA ALA A 372 0.07 4.93 23.16
C ALA A 372 -0.07 4.36 21.75
N ILE A 373 0.93 4.59 20.87
CA ILE A 373 0.96 4.03 19.52
C ILE A 373 1.06 2.50 19.55
N ALA A 374 1.99 1.95 20.33
CA ALA A 374 2.18 0.51 20.43
C ALA A 374 0.94 -0.19 21.01
N VAL A 375 0.33 0.38 22.05
CA VAL A 375 -0.92 -0.15 22.65
C VAL A 375 -2.08 -0.05 21.68
N SER A 376 -2.26 1.08 20.97
CA SER A 376 -3.28 1.23 19.93
C SER A 376 -3.12 0.17 18.82
N CYS A 377 -1.88 -0.05 18.37
CA CYS A 377 -1.55 -1.09 17.39
C CYS A 377 -1.92 -2.49 17.92
N LEU A 378 -1.57 -2.82 19.16
CA LEU A 378 -1.89 -4.10 19.79
C LEU A 378 -3.41 -4.31 19.92
N MET A 379 -4.15 -3.28 20.31
CA MET A 379 -5.62 -3.35 20.38
C MET A 379 -6.26 -3.60 19.03
N MET A 380 -5.84 -2.88 17.99
CA MET A 380 -6.34 -3.07 16.64
C MET A 380 -6.04 -4.48 16.12
N LEU A 381 -4.81 -4.93 16.27
CA LEU A 381 -4.40 -6.28 15.85
C LEU A 381 -5.13 -7.36 16.66
N GLY A 382 -5.41 -7.13 17.94
CA GLY A 382 -6.23 -7.99 18.79
C GLY A 382 -7.66 -8.14 18.24
N ILE A 383 -8.28 -7.03 17.81
CA ILE A 383 -9.58 -7.06 17.12
C ILE A 383 -9.48 -7.86 15.81
N GLY A 384 -8.43 -7.65 15.02
CA GLY A 384 -8.19 -8.41 13.78
C GLY A 384 -8.05 -9.91 14.03
N LEU A 385 -7.30 -10.30 15.07
CA LEU A 385 -7.14 -11.69 15.48
C LEU A 385 -8.46 -12.30 15.94
N PHE A 386 -9.24 -11.56 16.73
CA PHE A 386 -10.58 -11.98 17.17
C PHE A 386 -11.50 -12.23 15.96
N ILE A 387 -11.50 -11.34 14.99
CA ILE A 387 -12.26 -11.51 13.74
C ILE A 387 -11.84 -12.80 13.02
N CYS A 388 -10.55 -13.04 12.85
CA CYS A 388 -10.05 -14.23 12.16
C CYS A 388 -10.40 -15.52 12.89
N ARG A 389 -10.22 -15.58 14.21
CA ARG A 389 -10.34 -16.84 14.98
C ARG A 389 -11.78 -17.18 15.35
N PHE A 390 -12.61 -16.21 15.65
CA PHE A 390 -13.95 -16.45 16.19
C PHE A 390 -15.04 -16.17 15.17
N ILE A 391 -15.00 -15.05 14.49
CA ILE A 391 -16.08 -14.68 13.59
C ILE A 391 -15.95 -15.46 12.28
N PHE A 392 -14.77 -15.46 11.67
CA PHE A 392 -14.54 -16.11 10.38
C PHE A 392 -14.71 -17.63 10.49
N ALA A 393 -14.15 -18.29 11.52
CA ALA A 393 -14.27 -19.72 11.75
C ALA A 393 -15.73 -20.16 11.93
N LYS A 394 -16.56 -19.36 12.63
CA LYS A 394 -18.00 -19.62 12.79
C LYS A 394 -18.73 -19.68 11.45
N TYR A 395 -18.41 -18.77 10.52
CA TYR A 395 -19.03 -18.72 9.20
C TYR A 395 -18.53 -19.84 8.27
N GLU A 396 -17.29 -20.27 8.36
CA GLU A 396 -16.78 -21.41 7.59
C GLU A 396 -17.44 -22.72 8.03
N LYS A 397 -17.51 -22.97 9.33
CA LYS A 397 -18.18 -24.17 9.89
C LYS A 397 -19.66 -24.24 9.47
N LYS A 398 -20.37 -23.11 9.47
CA LYS A 398 -21.79 -23.05 9.06
C LYS A 398 -21.98 -23.40 7.58
N LEU A 399 -21.00 -23.11 6.72
CA LEU A 399 -21.08 -23.46 5.29
C LEU A 399 -20.78 -24.93 5.04
N GLN A 400 -19.79 -25.50 5.73
CA GLN A 400 -19.50 -26.93 5.63
C GLN A 400 -20.71 -27.76 6.01
N ILE A 401 -21.41 -27.41 7.10
CA ILE A 401 -22.65 -28.07 7.52
C ILE A 401 -23.73 -27.95 6.42
N LYS A 402 -23.91 -26.76 5.83
CA LYS A 402 -24.90 -26.55 4.77
C LYS A 402 -24.57 -27.32 3.49
N THR A 403 -23.28 -27.46 3.14
CA THR A 403 -22.86 -28.21 1.96
C THR A 403 -23.04 -29.73 2.17
N GLN A 404 -22.74 -30.23 3.37
CA GLN A 404 -22.99 -31.63 3.73
C GLN A 404 -24.47 -31.97 3.72
N SER A 405 -25.34 -31.13 4.30
CA SER A 405 -26.80 -31.37 4.31
C SER A 405 -27.43 -31.35 2.90
N VAL A 406 -26.83 -30.60 1.94
CA VAL A 406 -27.26 -30.64 0.53
C VAL A 406 -26.78 -31.90 -0.16
N GLN A 407 -25.54 -32.38 0.14
CA GLN A 407 -25.04 -33.65 -0.42
C GLN A 407 -25.78 -34.89 0.13
N GLU A 408 -26.24 -34.84 1.36
CA GLU A 408 -27.04 -35.92 1.98
C GLU A 408 -28.52 -35.94 1.53
N SER A 409 -28.98 -34.86 0.87
CA SER A 409 -30.33 -34.74 0.33
C SER A 409 -30.44 -35.15 -1.15
N PHE A 410 -29.36 -35.56 -1.80
CA PHE A 410 -29.28 -36.18 -3.13
C PHE A 410 -28.81 -37.62 -3.01
#